data_3d7ee7cc2c180cf3e35ca3b9ae8e2f9f
#
_entry.id   3d7ee7cc2c180cf3e35ca3b9ae8e2f9f
#
_cell.length_a   1.000
_cell.length_b   1.000
_cell.length_c   1.000
_cell.angle_alpha   90.00
_cell.angle_beta   90.00
_cell.angle_gamma   90.00
#
_symmetry.space_group_name_H-M   'P 1'
#
loop_
_entity.id
_entity.type
_entity.pdbx_description
1 polymer ?
#
loop_
_entity_poly.entity_id
_entity_poly.type
_entity_poly.pdbx_seq_one_letter_code
_entity_poly.pdbx_strand_id
1 'polypeptide(L)'
;MSTDQRVTVPGRAGALLAELGDRAVLHDLYDEEGAPVYHAIAGSSPLEVRELVGALRPTVGPILELAAGSGRLTMPLLTLGRELTALELAPGMIRILTERLRAVPAARRDRCTVVPGDMSDFDLDRTFGAVVLGATSVSLLDAPGRAGLYRCVRRHLAPGGRFLLTAVDVADFGSSTTEQVMDVDGSDGTRYRLYEHWTEGADVRTVTVFPQPLEAAAPAITVCTTRIGVLPVAQLETELAHAGMILTDRRPLPPTGGRHHDVLLVAEVAA
;
A
#
# COMPACT_ATOMS: atom_id res chain seq x y z
N MET A 1 20.41 -21.82 4.46
CA MET A 1 20.90 -21.27 5.75
C MET A 1 20.24 -19.92 5.90
N SER A 2 19.08 -19.90 6.57
CA SER A 2 18.31 -18.67 6.80
C SER A 2 18.99 -17.90 7.92
N THR A 3 19.60 -16.78 7.60
CA THR A 3 20.10 -15.83 8.60
C THR A 3 18.87 -15.13 9.17
N ASP A 4 18.49 -15.53 10.37
CA ASP A 4 17.51 -14.87 11.22
C ASP A 4 18.05 -13.46 11.55
N GLN A 5 17.90 -12.52 10.63
CA GLN A 5 18.08 -11.11 10.91
C GLN A 5 16.86 -10.68 11.72
N ARG A 6 16.96 -10.79 13.05
CA ARG A 6 15.98 -10.18 13.95
C ARG A 6 15.81 -8.72 13.54
N VAL A 7 14.64 -8.41 13.00
CA VAL A 7 14.29 -7.04 12.61
C VAL A 7 14.38 -6.17 13.85
N THR A 8 15.36 -5.28 13.89
CA THR A 8 15.50 -4.34 15.01
C THR A 8 14.43 -3.29 14.87
N VAL A 9 13.45 -3.29 15.76
CA VAL A 9 12.39 -2.29 15.82
C VAL A 9 12.91 -1.13 16.68
N PRO A 10 12.96 0.10 16.14
CA PRO A 10 13.46 1.27 16.87
C PRO A 10 12.41 1.89 17.79
N GLY A 11 12.83 2.85 18.62
CA GLY A 11 11.97 3.73 19.39
C GLY A 11 11.16 3.04 20.49
N ARG A 12 10.00 3.60 20.80
CA ARG A 12 9.09 3.11 21.86
C ARG A 12 8.55 1.71 21.54
N ALA A 13 8.32 1.42 20.26
CA ALA A 13 7.89 0.09 19.83
C ALA A 13 8.93 -0.97 20.16
N GLY A 14 10.22 -0.68 19.92
CA GLY A 14 11.33 -1.59 20.27
C GLY A 14 11.46 -1.79 21.78
N ALA A 15 11.30 -0.73 22.59
CA ALA A 15 11.29 -0.83 24.05
C ALA A 15 10.15 -1.73 24.54
N LEU A 16 8.94 -1.56 23.98
CA LEU A 16 7.77 -2.38 24.32
C LEU A 16 7.95 -3.85 23.93
N LEU A 17 8.57 -4.13 22.78
CA LEU A 17 8.94 -5.50 22.41
C LEU A 17 9.92 -6.13 23.39
N ALA A 18 10.90 -5.37 23.86
CA ALA A 18 11.85 -5.85 24.87
C ALA A 18 11.17 -6.15 26.22
N GLU A 19 10.17 -5.35 26.63
CA GLU A 19 9.38 -5.59 27.83
C GLU A 19 8.49 -6.86 27.71
N LEU A 20 7.94 -7.09 26.51
CA LEU A 20 7.11 -8.28 26.26
C LEU A 20 7.94 -9.56 26.17
N GLY A 21 9.20 -9.46 25.78
CA GLY A 21 10.11 -10.59 25.63
C GLY A 21 9.55 -11.68 24.70
N ASP A 22 9.62 -12.94 25.14
CA ASP A 22 9.16 -14.09 24.35
C ASP A 22 7.65 -14.13 24.11
N ARG A 23 6.89 -13.26 24.76
CA ARG A 23 5.46 -13.13 24.51
C ARG A 23 5.14 -12.39 23.20
N ALA A 24 6.06 -11.55 22.71
CA ALA A 24 5.88 -10.87 21.44
C ALA A 24 6.31 -11.77 20.28
N VAL A 25 5.35 -12.12 19.42
CA VAL A 25 5.63 -12.83 18.17
C VAL A 25 5.58 -11.81 17.04
N LEU A 26 6.75 -11.55 16.45
CA LEU A 26 6.92 -10.50 15.45
C LEU A 26 6.71 -11.06 14.04
N HIS A 27 5.85 -10.44 13.28
CA HIS A 27 5.53 -10.75 11.89
C HIS A 27 5.74 -9.54 10.99
N ASP A 28 5.95 -9.76 9.68
CA ASP A 28 5.80 -8.68 8.71
C ASP A 28 4.32 -8.34 8.54
N LEU A 29 3.99 -7.05 8.39
CA LEU A 29 2.60 -6.59 8.25
C LEU A 29 1.91 -7.14 6.99
N TYR A 30 2.66 -7.60 6.01
CA TYR A 30 2.17 -8.13 4.75
C TYR A 30 2.35 -9.65 4.59
N ASP A 31 2.93 -10.35 5.60
CA ASP A 31 3.01 -11.80 5.58
C ASP A 31 1.63 -12.47 5.84
N GLU A 32 1.61 -13.79 5.93
CA GLU A 32 0.37 -14.57 6.15
C GLU A 32 -0.32 -14.21 7.47
N GLU A 33 0.45 -13.95 8.53
CA GLU A 33 -0.04 -13.62 9.86
C GLU A 33 -0.35 -12.12 10.01
N GLY A 34 0.37 -11.25 9.31
CA GLY A 34 0.17 -9.80 9.32
C GLY A 34 -0.98 -9.34 8.44
N ALA A 35 -1.30 -10.06 7.37
CA ALA A 35 -2.35 -9.67 6.44
C ALA A 35 -3.73 -9.44 7.11
N PRO A 36 -4.20 -10.27 8.06
CA PRO A 36 -5.42 -9.99 8.83
C PRO A 36 -5.35 -8.68 9.62
N VAL A 37 -4.21 -8.40 10.26
CA VAL A 37 -3.98 -7.16 11.03
C VAL A 37 -4.03 -5.95 10.09
N TYR A 38 -3.31 -6.00 8.98
CA TYR A 38 -3.37 -4.96 7.96
C TYR A 38 -4.81 -4.73 7.47
N HIS A 39 -5.53 -5.81 7.18
CA HIS A 39 -6.92 -5.71 6.73
C HIS A 39 -7.81 -5.06 7.78
N ALA A 40 -7.64 -5.40 9.05
CA ALA A 40 -8.41 -4.82 10.15
C ALA A 40 -8.21 -3.30 10.25
N ILE A 41 -6.96 -2.82 10.14
CA ILE A 41 -6.62 -1.40 10.32
C ILE A 41 -6.82 -0.55 9.07
N ALA A 42 -6.66 -1.11 7.87
CA ALA A 42 -6.64 -0.37 6.61
C ALA A 42 -7.75 -0.76 5.63
N GLY A 43 -8.32 -1.95 5.73
CA GLY A 43 -9.20 -2.52 4.71
C GLY A 43 -10.52 -1.76 4.47
N SER A 44 -10.93 -0.90 5.39
CA SER A 44 -12.12 -0.05 5.28
C SER A 44 -11.81 1.44 5.17
N SER A 45 -10.54 1.83 5.11
CA SER A 45 -10.13 3.23 5.02
C SER A 45 -10.66 3.88 3.75
N PRO A 46 -11.37 5.03 3.83
CA PRO A 46 -11.86 5.77 2.67
C PRO A 46 -10.79 6.64 2.00
N LEU A 47 -9.57 6.66 2.54
CA LEU A 47 -8.48 7.49 2.04
C LEU A 47 -8.27 7.26 0.55
N GLU A 48 -8.07 8.34 -0.21
CA GLU A 48 -7.81 8.38 -1.66
C GLU A 48 -8.88 7.75 -2.58
N VAL A 49 -9.81 6.95 -2.04
CA VAL A 49 -10.80 6.19 -2.84
C VAL A 49 -11.60 7.11 -3.76
N ARG A 50 -12.12 8.21 -3.21
CA ARG A 50 -12.94 9.18 -3.95
C ARG A 50 -12.15 9.83 -5.08
N GLU A 51 -10.93 10.21 -4.80
CA GLU A 51 -10.06 10.92 -5.73
C GLU A 51 -9.61 9.99 -6.87
N LEU A 52 -9.21 8.76 -6.54
CA LEU A 52 -8.84 7.73 -7.53
C LEU A 52 -10.03 7.37 -8.41
N VAL A 53 -11.20 7.06 -7.83
CA VAL A 53 -12.41 6.77 -8.59
C VAL A 53 -12.81 7.95 -9.48
N GLY A 54 -12.70 9.18 -8.97
CA GLY A 54 -12.95 10.40 -9.73
C GLY A 54 -12.02 10.57 -10.92
N ALA A 55 -10.72 10.32 -10.73
CA ALA A 55 -9.71 10.42 -11.77
C ALA A 55 -9.81 9.31 -12.84
N LEU A 56 -10.41 8.16 -12.48
CA LEU A 56 -10.64 7.03 -13.38
C LEU A 56 -11.89 7.21 -14.27
N ARG A 57 -12.87 8.02 -13.87
CA ARG A 57 -14.13 8.20 -14.64
C ARG A 57 -13.92 8.61 -16.11
N PRO A 58 -13.00 9.53 -16.45
CA PRO A 58 -12.77 9.91 -17.84
C PRO A 58 -11.94 8.88 -18.63
N THR A 59 -11.35 7.88 -17.99
CA THR A 59 -10.60 6.82 -18.69
C THR A 59 -11.53 5.74 -19.22
N VAL A 60 -11.11 5.03 -20.26
CA VAL A 60 -11.89 3.94 -20.88
C VAL A 60 -11.11 2.63 -20.85
N GLY A 61 -11.76 1.49 -21.14
CA GLY A 61 -11.12 0.18 -21.19
C GLY A 61 -10.94 -0.46 -19.79
N PRO A 62 -10.25 -1.60 -19.70
CA PRO A 62 -10.02 -2.32 -18.45
C PRO A 62 -9.08 -1.56 -17.52
N ILE A 63 -9.17 -1.89 -16.22
CA ILE A 63 -8.33 -1.33 -15.15
C ILE A 63 -7.40 -2.42 -14.64
N LEU A 64 -6.14 -2.07 -14.39
CA LEU A 64 -5.19 -2.86 -13.62
C LEU A 64 -4.97 -2.17 -12.27
N GLU A 65 -5.23 -2.87 -11.19
CA GLU A 65 -4.86 -2.48 -9.83
C GLU A 65 -3.61 -3.25 -9.43
N LEU A 66 -2.55 -2.54 -9.08
CA LEU A 66 -1.30 -3.09 -8.58
C LEU A 66 -1.29 -3.04 -7.06
N ALA A 67 -0.67 -4.03 -6.41
CA ALA A 67 -0.65 -4.19 -4.96
C ALA A 67 -2.07 -4.08 -4.36
N ALA A 68 -3.00 -4.87 -4.89
CA ALA A 68 -4.42 -4.82 -4.54
C ALA A 68 -4.69 -5.09 -3.04
N GLY A 69 -3.75 -5.73 -2.36
CA GLY A 69 -3.84 -6.05 -0.96
C GLY A 69 -5.08 -6.86 -0.63
N SER A 70 -5.72 -6.55 0.47
CA SER A 70 -7.00 -7.15 0.88
C SER A 70 -8.22 -6.58 0.13
N GLY A 71 -8.02 -5.78 -0.93
CA GLY A 71 -9.09 -5.27 -1.79
C GLY A 71 -9.73 -3.97 -1.31
N ARG A 72 -8.99 -3.11 -0.63
CA ARG A 72 -9.50 -1.80 -0.18
C ARG A 72 -9.95 -0.93 -1.34
N LEU A 73 -9.16 -0.85 -2.40
CA LEU A 73 -9.50 -0.12 -3.63
C LEU A 73 -10.26 -0.99 -4.63
N THR A 74 -10.01 -2.29 -4.68
CA THR A 74 -10.70 -3.23 -5.58
C THR A 74 -12.22 -3.08 -5.47
N MET A 75 -12.77 -3.06 -4.24
CA MET A 75 -14.21 -2.98 -4.04
C MET A 75 -14.86 -1.71 -4.63
N PRO A 76 -14.35 -0.49 -4.36
CA PRO A 76 -14.87 0.72 -5.01
C PRO A 76 -14.57 0.76 -6.52
N LEU A 77 -13.44 0.25 -7.01
CA LEU A 77 -13.12 0.21 -8.44
C LEU A 77 -14.12 -0.64 -9.23
N LEU A 78 -14.61 -1.73 -8.67
CA LEU A 78 -15.65 -2.56 -9.27
C LEU A 78 -16.98 -1.81 -9.49
N THR A 79 -17.23 -0.73 -8.75
CA THR A 79 -18.44 0.08 -8.95
C THR A 79 -18.42 0.86 -10.27
N LEU A 80 -17.24 1.01 -10.90
CA LEU A 80 -17.11 1.63 -12.22
C LEU A 80 -17.67 0.76 -13.36
N GLY A 81 -17.99 -0.51 -13.09
CA GLY A 81 -18.59 -1.43 -14.07
C GLY A 81 -17.65 -1.89 -15.18
N ARG A 82 -16.33 -1.73 -15.00
CA ARG A 82 -15.28 -2.10 -15.95
C ARG A 82 -14.64 -3.42 -15.56
N GLU A 83 -13.97 -4.08 -16.51
CA GLU A 83 -13.07 -5.19 -16.19
C GLU A 83 -11.94 -4.69 -15.30
N LEU A 84 -11.63 -5.43 -14.24
CA LEU A 84 -10.60 -5.12 -13.27
C LEU A 84 -9.67 -6.34 -13.12
N THR A 85 -8.38 -6.12 -13.29
CA THR A 85 -7.36 -7.09 -12.90
C THR A 85 -6.72 -6.57 -11.62
N ALA A 86 -6.76 -7.38 -10.56
CA ALA A 86 -6.17 -7.08 -9.26
C ALA A 86 -4.90 -7.93 -9.08
N LEU A 87 -3.74 -7.31 -9.21
CA LEU A 87 -2.44 -7.95 -9.05
C LEU A 87 -1.95 -7.78 -7.61
N GLU A 88 -1.62 -8.88 -6.95
CA GLU A 88 -1.16 -8.89 -5.56
C GLU A 88 -0.10 -9.97 -5.35
N LEU A 89 0.92 -9.66 -4.56
CA LEU A 89 2.04 -10.57 -4.30
C LEU A 89 1.78 -11.48 -3.10
N ALA A 90 1.19 -10.95 -2.03
CA ALA A 90 1.07 -11.61 -0.74
C ALA A 90 -0.09 -12.62 -0.70
N PRO A 91 0.17 -13.94 -0.48
CA PRO A 91 -0.89 -14.96 -0.46
C PRO A 91 -1.98 -14.70 0.59
N GLY A 92 -1.62 -14.20 1.78
CA GLY A 92 -2.56 -13.82 2.84
C GLY A 92 -3.53 -12.72 2.39
N MET A 93 -3.03 -11.71 1.68
CA MET A 93 -3.84 -10.64 1.10
C MET A 93 -4.76 -11.16 0.01
N ILE A 94 -4.25 -12.00 -0.91
CA ILE A 94 -5.04 -12.63 -1.99
C ILE A 94 -6.20 -13.43 -1.41
N ARG A 95 -5.95 -14.17 -0.33
CA ARG A 95 -6.99 -14.95 0.36
C ARG A 95 -8.11 -14.04 0.86
N ILE A 96 -7.78 -12.96 1.57
CA ILE A 96 -8.75 -12.00 2.10
C ILE A 96 -9.52 -11.31 0.95
N LEU A 97 -8.82 -10.86 -0.09
CA LEU A 97 -9.44 -10.26 -1.27
C LEU A 97 -10.44 -11.21 -1.93
N THR A 98 -10.03 -12.47 -2.14
CA THR A 98 -10.88 -13.49 -2.76
C THR A 98 -12.14 -13.78 -1.93
N GLU A 99 -12.00 -13.82 -0.61
CA GLU A 99 -13.13 -13.96 0.31
C GLU A 99 -14.11 -12.78 0.22
N ARG A 100 -13.59 -11.56 0.22
CA ARG A 100 -14.40 -10.34 0.04
C ARG A 100 -15.13 -10.33 -1.29
N LEU A 101 -14.49 -10.77 -2.36
CA LEU A 101 -15.12 -10.87 -3.68
C LEU A 101 -16.29 -11.87 -3.70
N ARG A 102 -16.26 -12.94 -2.90
CA ARG A 102 -17.39 -13.88 -2.78
C ARG A 102 -18.65 -13.21 -2.25
N ALA A 103 -18.51 -12.18 -1.42
CA ALA A 103 -19.64 -11.41 -0.89
C ALA A 103 -20.19 -10.36 -1.89
N VAL A 104 -19.47 -10.10 -2.99
CA VAL A 104 -19.91 -9.17 -4.04
C VAL A 104 -20.90 -9.87 -4.99
N PRO A 105 -21.98 -9.18 -5.43
CA PRO A 105 -22.90 -9.73 -6.44
C PRO A 105 -22.15 -10.23 -7.68
N ALA A 106 -22.56 -11.40 -8.22
CA ALA A 106 -21.88 -12.08 -9.34
C ALA A 106 -21.62 -11.14 -10.53
N ALA A 107 -22.59 -10.33 -10.91
CA ALA A 107 -22.46 -9.37 -12.03
C ALA A 107 -21.28 -8.35 -11.87
N ARG A 108 -20.82 -8.10 -10.65
CA ARG A 108 -19.64 -7.28 -10.39
C ARG A 108 -18.40 -8.14 -10.18
N ARG A 109 -18.53 -9.20 -9.37
CA ARG A 109 -17.42 -10.12 -9.07
C ARG A 109 -16.80 -10.70 -10.34
N ASP A 110 -17.63 -11.11 -11.30
CA ASP A 110 -17.19 -11.76 -12.54
C ASP A 110 -16.42 -10.83 -13.49
N ARG A 111 -16.35 -9.54 -13.15
CA ARG A 111 -15.49 -8.54 -13.81
C ARG A 111 -14.11 -8.39 -13.16
N CYS A 112 -13.86 -9.05 -12.03
CA CYS A 112 -12.59 -9.00 -11.31
C CYS A 112 -11.81 -10.28 -11.52
N THR A 113 -10.58 -10.14 -12.00
CA THR A 113 -9.61 -11.23 -12.04
C THR A 113 -8.50 -10.93 -11.03
N VAL A 114 -8.31 -11.80 -10.05
CA VAL A 114 -7.19 -11.70 -9.11
C VAL A 114 -6.01 -12.47 -9.68
N VAL A 115 -4.85 -11.82 -9.76
CA VAL A 115 -3.62 -12.39 -10.32
C VAL A 115 -2.52 -12.30 -9.27
N PRO A 116 -1.95 -13.43 -8.84
CA PRO A 116 -0.72 -13.42 -8.05
C PRO A 116 0.44 -12.88 -8.88
N GLY A 117 1.17 -11.88 -8.34
CA GLY A 117 2.31 -11.32 -9.06
C GLY A 117 2.97 -10.15 -8.36
N ASP A 118 4.23 -9.90 -8.74
CA ASP A 118 5.02 -8.78 -8.26
C ASP A 118 4.80 -7.55 -9.15
N MET A 119 4.42 -6.42 -8.53
CA MET A 119 4.22 -5.17 -9.28
C MET A 119 5.49 -4.62 -9.93
N SER A 120 6.66 -5.09 -9.52
CA SER A 120 7.94 -4.70 -10.11
C SER A 120 8.34 -5.54 -11.33
N ASP A 121 7.72 -6.72 -11.50
CA ASP A 121 8.03 -7.63 -12.61
C ASP A 121 6.82 -8.50 -12.96
N PHE A 122 5.99 -8.03 -13.91
CA PHE A 122 4.80 -8.77 -14.37
C PHE A 122 4.60 -8.67 -15.87
N ASP A 123 3.91 -9.68 -16.41
CA ASP A 123 3.43 -9.72 -17.80
C ASP A 123 2.05 -10.36 -17.86
N LEU A 124 1.06 -9.61 -18.35
CA LEU A 124 -0.35 -10.01 -18.38
C LEU A 124 -0.89 -10.21 -19.80
N ASP A 125 -0.06 -10.15 -20.83
CA ASP A 125 -0.41 -10.29 -22.27
C ASP A 125 -1.63 -9.44 -22.70
N ARG A 126 -1.85 -8.30 -22.04
CA ARG A 126 -2.95 -7.38 -22.36
C ARG A 126 -2.61 -5.95 -21.94
N THR A 127 -3.36 -5.00 -22.49
CA THR A 127 -3.23 -3.58 -22.14
C THR A 127 -4.46 -3.08 -21.38
N PHE A 128 -4.27 -1.98 -20.64
CA PHE A 128 -5.27 -1.39 -19.77
C PHE A 128 -5.43 0.11 -20.08
N GLY A 129 -6.67 0.59 -20.00
CA GLY A 129 -6.95 2.02 -20.12
C GLY A 129 -6.54 2.81 -18.88
N ALA A 130 -6.35 2.12 -17.75
CA ALA A 130 -5.79 2.71 -16.55
C ALA A 130 -5.03 1.65 -15.72
N VAL A 131 -3.91 2.06 -15.15
CA VAL A 131 -3.17 1.31 -14.12
C VAL A 131 -3.22 2.14 -12.84
N VAL A 132 -3.55 1.50 -11.71
CA VAL A 132 -3.71 2.16 -10.41
C VAL A 132 -2.75 1.53 -9.40
N LEU A 133 -2.03 2.36 -8.69
CA LEU A 133 -1.19 1.98 -7.55
C LEU A 133 -1.53 2.90 -6.37
N GLY A 134 -2.35 2.43 -5.45
CA GLY A 134 -2.81 3.19 -4.30
C GLY A 134 -2.05 2.89 -3.02
N ALA A 135 -2.56 3.42 -1.91
CA ALA A 135 -2.06 3.20 -0.56
C ALA A 135 -0.57 3.51 -0.37
N THR A 136 -0.01 4.39 -1.19
CA THR A 136 1.43 4.70 -1.19
C THR A 136 2.34 3.48 -1.39
N SER A 137 1.80 2.41 -1.99
CA SER A 137 2.51 1.12 -2.15
C SER A 137 3.79 1.22 -2.98
N VAL A 138 3.97 2.28 -3.78
CA VAL A 138 5.25 2.57 -4.46
C VAL A 138 6.42 2.66 -3.48
N SER A 139 6.17 3.03 -2.23
CA SER A 139 7.16 3.14 -1.15
C SER A 139 7.61 1.79 -0.58
N LEU A 140 7.00 0.68 -1.01
CA LEU A 140 7.43 -0.68 -0.66
C LEU A 140 8.59 -1.15 -1.58
N LEU A 141 8.81 -0.47 -2.70
CA LEU A 141 9.85 -0.83 -3.66
C LEU A 141 11.12 -0.01 -3.44
N ASP A 142 12.25 -0.67 -3.60
CA ASP A 142 13.54 -0.01 -3.78
C ASP A 142 13.66 0.62 -5.20
N ALA A 143 14.74 1.33 -5.47
CA ALA A 143 14.92 2.01 -6.75
C ALA A 143 14.92 1.04 -7.97
N PRO A 144 15.60 -0.13 -7.95
CA PRO A 144 15.47 -1.14 -8.99
C PRO A 144 14.04 -1.65 -9.18
N GLY A 145 13.31 -1.92 -8.09
CA GLY A 145 11.92 -2.36 -8.12
C GLY A 145 11.00 -1.31 -8.74
N ARG A 146 11.18 -0.02 -8.41
CA ARG A 146 10.42 1.06 -9.03
C ARG A 146 10.72 1.19 -10.54
N ALA A 147 11.98 1.06 -10.94
CA ALA A 147 12.33 1.03 -12.36
C ALA A 147 11.64 -0.14 -13.10
N GLY A 148 11.54 -1.30 -12.46
CA GLY A 148 10.78 -2.45 -12.94
C GLY A 148 9.30 -2.16 -13.09
N LEU A 149 8.69 -1.60 -12.03
CA LEU A 149 7.29 -1.16 -12.01
C LEU A 149 6.97 -0.25 -13.21
N TYR A 150 7.75 0.82 -13.40
CA TYR A 150 7.47 1.77 -14.49
C TYR A 150 7.62 1.13 -15.86
N ARG A 151 8.58 0.22 -16.06
CA ARG A 151 8.73 -0.55 -17.29
C ARG A 151 7.51 -1.43 -17.55
N CYS A 152 7.01 -2.14 -16.53
CA CYS A 152 5.82 -2.98 -16.63
C CYS A 152 4.57 -2.15 -16.90
N VAL A 153 4.38 -1.04 -16.17
CA VAL A 153 3.26 -0.12 -16.39
C VAL A 153 3.23 0.40 -17.82
N ARG A 154 4.37 0.87 -18.35
CA ARG A 154 4.44 1.36 -19.74
C ARG A 154 4.03 0.31 -20.76
N ARG A 155 4.45 -0.94 -20.57
CA ARG A 155 4.12 -2.04 -21.47
C ARG A 155 2.62 -2.39 -21.46
N HIS A 156 1.97 -2.19 -20.30
CA HIS A 156 0.59 -2.56 -20.09
C HIS A 156 -0.41 -1.38 -20.24
N LEU A 157 0.05 -0.16 -20.45
CA LEU A 157 -0.86 0.95 -20.77
C LEU A 157 -1.26 0.91 -22.25
N ALA A 158 -2.57 0.98 -22.51
CA ALA A 158 -3.09 1.20 -23.84
C ALA A 158 -2.72 2.63 -24.33
N PRO A 159 -2.72 2.88 -25.65
CA PRO A 159 -2.57 4.26 -26.16
C PRO A 159 -3.57 5.21 -25.50
N GLY A 160 -3.07 6.32 -24.92
CA GLY A 160 -3.87 7.27 -24.12
C GLY A 160 -4.32 6.76 -22.76
N GLY A 161 -3.81 5.60 -22.33
CA GLY A 161 -4.03 5.07 -20.98
C GLY A 161 -3.28 5.85 -19.92
N ARG A 162 -3.76 5.78 -18.66
CA ARG A 162 -3.25 6.56 -17.54
C ARG A 162 -2.71 5.68 -16.43
N PHE A 163 -1.57 6.08 -15.88
CA PHE A 163 -1.05 5.56 -14.63
C PHE A 163 -1.40 6.52 -13.50
N LEU A 164 -2.15 6.02 -12.52
CA LEU A 164 -2.55 6.76 -11.32
C LEU A 164 -1.82 6.16 -10.13
N LEU A 165 -1.01 6.95 -9.45
CA LEU A 165 -0.36 6.49 -8.24
C LEU A 165 -0.56 7.49 -7.11
N THR A 166 -0.71 6.99 -5.88
CA THR A 166 -0.70 7.81 -4.69
C THR A 166 0.64 7.69 -3.97
N ALA A 167 1.11 8.81 -3.48
CA ALA A 167 2.38 8.91 -2.77
C ALA A 167 2.24 9.83 -1.56
N VAL A 168 3.09 9.63 -0.57
CA VAL A 168 3.23 10.54 0.57
C VAL A 168 4.26 11.59 0.22
N ASP A 169 3.85 12.86 0.23
CA ASP A 169 4.79 13.97 0.23
C ASP A 169 5.15 14.30 1.68
N VAL A 170 6.37 14.03 2.06
CA VAL A 170 6.86 14.37 3.41
C VAL A 170 7.46 15.77 3.34
N ALA A 171 6.64 16.77 3.60
CA ALA A 171 7.03 18.18 3.50
C ALA A 171 8.12 18.62 4.49
N ASP A 172 8.35 17.84 5.56
CA ASP A 172 9.26 18.21 6.64
C ASP A 172 10.17 17.05 7.07
N PHE A 173 11.17 16.73 6.25
CA PHE A 173 12.30 15.89 6.68
C PHE A 173 13.13 16.50 7.83
N GLY A 174 12.90 17.77 8.18
CA GLY A 174 13.59 18.50 9.23
C GLY A 174 12.88 18.56 10.59
N SER A 175 11.74 17.88 10.75
CA SER A 175 11.03 17.83 12.03
C SER A 175 11.80 16.99 13.05
N SER A 176 12.00 17.54 14.24
CA SER A 176 12.64 16.85 15.37
C SER A 176 11.85 15.67 15.93
N THR A 177 10.64 15.42 15.43
CA THR A 177 9.80 14.30 15.87
C THR A 177 10.20 13.03 15.13
N THR A 178 10.84 12.12 15.83
CA THR A 178 11.30 10.84 15.29
C THR A 178 10.23 9.73 15.37
N GLU A 179 9.11 9.96 16.07
CA GLU A 179 8.10 8.95 16.28
C GLU A 179 6.69 9.57 16.35
N GLN A 180 5.73 8.91 15.73
CA GLN A 180 4.31 9.18 15.85
C GLN A 180 3.59 7.94 16.38
N VAL A 181 2.58 8.14 17.24
CA VAL A 181 1.75 7.06 17.78
C VAL A 181 0.30 7.36 17.46
N MET A 182 -0.41 6.35 16.93
CA MET A 182 -1.81 6.46 16.57
C MET A 182 -2.57 5.24 17.08
N ASP A 183 -3.77 5.45 17.61
CA ASP A 183 -4.69 4.38 17.92
C ASP A 183 -5.72 4.25 16.79
N VAL A 184 -5.98 3.03 16.35
CA VAL A 184 -6.93 2.72 15.27
C VAL A 184 -7.86 1.61 15.75
N ASP A 185 -9.17 1.82 15.61
CA ASP A 185 -10.15 0.76 15.84
C ASP A 185 -10.23 -0.11 14.59
N GLY A 186 -9.84 -1.36 14.71
CA GLY A 186 -9.87 -2.33 13.62
C GLY A 186 -11.29 -2.77 13.27
N SER A 187 -11.50 -3.14 12.01
CA SER A 187 -12.79 -3.66 11.54
C SER A 187 -13.16 -5.02 12.16
N ASP A 188 -12.21 -5.69 12.78
CA ASP A 188 -12.37 -6.93 13.56
C ASP A 188 -12.80 -6.71 15.01
N GLY A 189 -12.97 -5.44 15.43
CA GLY A 189 -13.30 -5.06 16.79
C GLY A 189 -12.09 -4.91 17.73
N THR A 190 -10.90 -5.20 17.26
CA THR A 190 -9.66 -5.00 18.01
C THR A 190 -9.19 -3.55 17.88
N ARG A 191 -8.79 -2.93 18.97
CA ARG A 191 -8.07 -1.66 18.91
C ARG A 191 -6.60 -1.94 18.67
N TYR A 192 -5.98 -1.20 17.79
CA TYR A 192 -4.56 -1.30 17.47
C TYR A 192 -3.84 0.00 17.78
N ARG A 193 -2.60 -0.10 18.25
CA ARG A 193 -1.69 1.02 18.42
C ARG A 193 -0.56 0.91 17.42
N LEU A 194 -0.45 1.91 16.56
CA LEU A 194 0.57 2.03 15.54
C LEU A 194 1.68 2.96 16.04
N TYR A 195 2.91 2.51 15.94
CA TYR A 195 4.13 3.29 16.14
C TYR A 195 4.78 3.48 14.78
N GLU A 196 4.90 4.69 14.35
CA GLU A 196 5.63 5.03 13.14
C GLU A 196 6.90 5.78 13.55
N HIS A 197 8.05 5.22 13.21
CA HIS A 197 9.37 5.71 13.61
C HIS A 197 10.20 6.10 12.38
N TRP A 198 10.77 7.30 12.43
CA TRP A 198 11.70 7.82 11.42
C TRP A 198 13.07 8.00 12.07
N THR A 199 14.09 7.38 11.49
CA THR A 199 15.48 7.71 11.83
C THR A 199 15.88 8.93 11.02
N GLU A 200 16.51 9.92 11.66
CA GLU A 200 17.01 11.10 10.98
C GLU A 200 17.97 10.72 9.85
N GLY A 201 17.75 11.27 8.66
CA GLY A 201 18.55 11.00 7.47
C GLY A 201 18.32 9.61 6.82
N ALA A 202 17.44 8.78 7.36
CA ALA A 202 17.09 7.51 6.73
C ALA A 202 16.02 7.70 5.63
N ASP A 203 16.19 6.93 4.58
CA ASP A 203 15.22 6.82 3.47
C ASP A 203 14.09 5.82 3.74
N VAL A 204 13.99 5.31 4.98
CA VAL A 204 13.03 4.30 5.41
C VAL A 204 12.46 4.65 6.78
N ARG A 205 11.17 4.48 6.93
CA ARG A 205 10.44 4.51 8.21
C ARG A 205 10.02 3.11 8.61
N THR A 206 9.87 2.86 9.91
CA THR A 206 9.36 1.59 10.45
C THR A 206 7.98 1.82 11.03
N VAL A 207 7.02 1.01 10.62
CA VAL A 207 5.67 0.97 11.20
C VAL A 207 5.51 -0.31 12.00
N THR A 208 5.13 -0.19 13.28
CA THR A 208 4.90 -1.34 14.15
C THR A 208 3.52 -1.26 14.78
N VAL A 209 2.78 -2.35 14.74
CA VAL A 209 1.38 -2.44 15.14
C VAL A 209 1.22 -3.41 16.28
N PHE A 210 0.65 -2.95 17.38
CA PHE A 210 0.32 -3.75 18.56
C PHE A 210 -1.20 -3.80 18.75
N PRO A 211 -1.79 -4.97 19.10
CA PRO A 211 -3.16 -5.03 19.57
C PRO A 211 -3.29 -4.34 20.95
N GLN A 212 -4.47 -3.80 21.27
CA GLN A 212 -4.77 -3.16 22.54
C GLN A 212 -6.07 -3.69 23.14
N PRO A 213 -6.16 -3.88 24.46
CA PRO A 213 -5.06 -3.78 25.44
C PRO A 213 -4.04 -4.91 25.30
N LEU A 214 -2.82 -4.69 25.76
CA LEU A 214 -1.82 -5.75 25.88
C LEU A 214 -2.17 -6.60 27.11
N GLU A 215 -2.86 -7.70 26.88
CA GLU A 215 -3.31 -8.58 27.98
C GLU A 215 -2.12 -9.23 28.68
N ALA A 216 -2.01 -8.98 29.99
CA ALA A 216 -0.92 -9.53 30.80
C ALA A 216 -0.92 -11.06 30.82
N ALA A 217 -2.07 -11.70 30.68
CA ALA A 217 -2.26 -13.14 30.71
C ALA A 217 -2.15 -13.83 29.35
N ALA A 218 -2.08 -13.08 28.24
CA ALA A 218 -1.96 -13.68 26.92
C ALA A 218 -0.62 -14.43 26.76
N PRO A 219 -0.62 -15.69 26.32
CA PRO A 219 0.60 -16.47 26.18
C PRO A 219 1.48 -15.96 25.03
N ALA A 220 0.88 -15.40 24.00
CA ALA A 220 1.54 -14.79 22.86
C ALA A 220 0.75 -13.57 22.36
N ILE A 221 1.46 -12.57 21.89
CA ILE A 221 0.91 -11.33 21.32
C ILE A 221 1.49 -11.19 19.93
N THR A 222 0.62 -11.24 18.91
CA THR A 222 1.02 -10.96 17.53
C THR A 222 1.31 -9.48 17.38
N VAL A 223 2.54 -9.15 17.01
CA VAL A 223 2.98 -7.79 16.71
C VAL A 223 3.43 -7.76 15.27
N CYS A 224 2.94 -6.81 14.49
CA CYS A 224 3.32 -6.69 13.09
C CYS A 224 4.22 -5.48 12.89
N THR A 225 5.26 -5.65 12.07
CA THR A 225 6.15 -4.54 11.70
C THR A 225 6.43 -4.56 10.22
N THR A 226 6.71 -3.40 9.65
CA THR A 226 7.16 -3.29 8.26
C THR A 226 8.02 -2.06 8.07
N ARG A 227 8.83 -2.07 7.01
CA ARG A 227 9.67 -0.95 6.60
C ARG A 227 9.09 -0.35 5.33
N ILE A 228 8.89 0.96 5.34
CA ILE A 228 8.29 1.70 4.22
C ILE A 228 9.27 2.79 3.80
N GLY A 229 9.56 2.87 2.50
CA GLY A 229 10.43 3.89 1.94
C GLY A 229 9.86 5.29 2.16
N VAL A 230 10.76 6.25 2.32
CA VAL A 230 10.43 7.68 2.35
C VAL A 230 10.83 8.25 1.01
N LEU A 231 9.85 8.51 0.16
CA LEU A 231 10.07 8.93 -1.22
C LEU A 231 9.51 10.35 -1.43
N PRO A 232 10.39 11.35 -1.61
CA PRO A 232 9.93 12.68 -2.02
C PRO A 232 9.16 12.61 -3.34
N VAL A 233 8.05 13.31 -3.44
CA VAL A 233 7.24 13.33 -4.67
C VAL A 233 8.08 13.81 -5.87
N ALA A 234 8.96 14.79 -5.69
CA ALA A 234 9.87 15.25 -6.73
C ALA A 234 10.81 14.15 -7.27
N GLN A 235 11.20 13.19 -6.41
CA GLN A 235 11.95 12.02 -6.86
C GLN A 235 11.10 11.12 -7.75
N LEU A 236 9.85 10.82 -7.37
CA LEU A 236 8.93 10.03 -8.18
C LEU A 236 8.64 10.68 -9.52
N GLU A 237 8.43 12.00 -9.54
CA GLU A 237 8.24 12.76 -10.79
C GLU A 237 9.46 12.64 -11.72
N THR A 238 10.67 12.72 -11.16
CA THR A 238 11.91 12.53 -11.91
C THR A 238 12.05 11.10 -12.44
N GLU A 239 11.74 10.10 -11.62
CA GLU A 239 11.79 8.69 -12.01
C GLU A 239 10.78 8.37 -13.12
N LEU A 240 9.54 8.89 -13.03
CA LEU A 240 8.52 8.75 -14.06
C LEU A 240 8.98 9.37 -15.38
N ALA A 241 9.56 10.58 -15.35
CA ALA A 241 10.08 11.24 -16.55
C ALA A 241 11.21 10.43 -17.19
N HIS A 242 12.17 9.92 -16.40
CA HIS A 242 13.24 9.04 -16.89
C HIS A 242 12.69 7.74 -17.46
N ALA A 243 11.59 7.24 -16.93
CA ALA A 243 10.90 6.08 -17.48
C ALA A 243 10.10 6.41 -18.77
N GLY A 244 10.14 7.63 -19.30
CA GLY A 244 9.40 8.05 -20.48
C GLY A 244 7.90 8.19 -20.24
N MET A 245 7.52 8.61 -19.05
CA MET A 245 6.15 8.95 -18.68
C MET A 245 6.04 10.46 -18.40
N ILE A 246 4.95 11.06 -18.82
CA ILE A 246 4.68 12.49 -18.63
C ILE A 246 3.63 12.62 -17.53
N LEU A 247 3.96 13.37 -16.49
CA LEU A 247 3.00 13.74 -15.47
C LEU A 247 1.98 14.73 -16.06
N THR A 248 0.71 14.34 -16.07
CA THR A 248 -0.39 15.15 -16.61
C THR A 248 -1.23 15.82 -15.55
N ASP A 249 -1.14 15.33 -14.29
CA ASP A 249 -1.88 15.90 -13.17
C ASP A 249 -1.20 15.58 -11.84
N ARG A 250 -1.27 16.53 -10.91
CA ARG A 250 -0.82 16.38 -9.52
C ARG A 250 -1.87 17.00 -8.59
N ARG A 251 -2.47 16.20 -7.74
CA ARG A 251 -3.52 16.64 -6.81
C ARG A 251 -3.17 16.33 -5.38
N PRO A 252 -3.18 17.31 -4.47
CA PRO A 252 -3.14 17.02 -3.06
C PRO A 252 -4.39 16.22 -2.67
N LEU A 253 -4.20 15.22 -1.83
CA LEU A 253 -5.29 14.46 -1.23
C LEU A 253 -5.75 15.14 0.08
N PRO A 254 -6.97 14.86 0.56
CA PRO A 254 -7.42 15.38 1.83
C PRO A 254 -6.45 15.02 2.96
N PRO A 255 -6.14 15.97 3.86
CA PRO A 255 -5.20 15.71 4.95
C PRO A 255 -5.73 14.63 5.89
N THR A 256 -4.87 13.71 6.30
CA THR A 256 -5.19 12.61 7.19
C THR A 256 -4.91 12.91 8.66
N GLY A 257 -4.49 14.14 8.97
CA GLY A 257 -4.23 14.60 10.33
C GLY A 257 -2.85 14.25 10.89
N GLY A 258 -1.94 13.79 10.05
CA GLY A 258 -0.56 13.45 10.42
C GLY A 258 0.48 14.34 9.71
N ARG A 259 1.72 13.88 9.69
CA ARG A 259 2.85 14.49 8.96
C ARG A 259 2.78 14.26 7.44
N HIS A 260 1.83 13.45 6.99
CA HIS A 260 1.72 13.02 5.62
C HIS A 260 0.86 13.97 4.82
N HIS A 261 1.40 14.45 3.72
CA HIS A 261 0.68 15.13 2.67
C HIS A 261 0.57 14.19 1.49
N ASP A 262 -0.54 13.47 1.42
CA ASP A 262 -0.76 12.52 0.35
C ASP A 262 -1.07 13.26 -0.95
N VAL A 263 -0.52 12.76 -2.06
CA VAL A 263 -0.77 13.29 -3.40
C VAL A 263 -1.16 12.17 -4.35
N LEU A 264 -2.07 12.49 -5.27
CA LEU A 264 -2.37 11.69 -6.43
C LEU A 264 -1.59 12.24 -7.63
N LEU A 265 -0.77 11.40 -8.23
CA LEU A 265 -0.06 11.65 -9.48
C LEU A 265 -0.75 10.91 -10.62
N VAL A 266 -0.93 11.58 -11.76
CA VAL A 266 -1.45 10.98 -12.99
C VAL A 266 -0.42 11.15 -14.08
N ALA A 267 0.01 10.04 -14.69
CA ALA A 267 0.99 10.04 -15.75
C ALA A 267 0.48 9.28 -16.99
N GLU A 268 0.97 9.66 -18.14
CA GLU A 268 0.73 9.02 -19.44
C GLU A 268 2.06 8.65 -20.09
N VAL A 269 2.07 7.67 -20.99
CA VAL A 269 3.28 7.34 -21.75
C VAL A 269 3.57 8.48 -22.73
N ALA A 270 4.82 8.95 -22.78
CA ALA A 270 5.23 9.93 -23.78
C ALA A 270 5.00 9.39 -25.19
N ALA A 271 4.45 10.24 -26.07
CA ALA A 271 4.16 9.88 -27.47
C ALA A 271 5.43 9.60 -28.27
#